data_a31c8d11edcbadd595874930a3c872bc
#
_entry.id   a31c8d11edcbadd595874930a3c872bc
#
_cell.length_a   1.000
_cell.length_b   1.000
_cell.length_c   1.000
_cell.angle_alpha   90.00
_cell.angle_beta   90.00
_cell.angle_gamma   90.00
#
_symmetry.space_group_name_H-M   'P 1'
#
loop_
_entity.id
_entity.type
_entity.pdbx_description
1 polymer ?
#
loop_
_entity_poly.entity_id
_entity_poly.type
_entity_poly.pdbx_seq_one_letter_code
_entity_poly.pdbx_strand_id
1 'polypeptide(L)'
;LDGTVEGDLVVFGSTITINGTVEGDLIAAGQTVIVNGNVEDDARIAGFALDIPGAIGDDVIAAGFSLEARDESSIGGDILFAGYQALLASAIAGDVNATGGAVSITGEVDGDVTVDVGGMERGETVPPFYTFIPNLPAVPSVPAGLTIAEGAQIRGDLTYTANFEADVPGGVVAGRTDFNRYVPEAPEEKPAPSPSPAARAARWSFRQLQRLITFLLVGFLTMWLVPDWTRKLARNVETQPLPSLGWGVVAIAVFA
;
A
#
# COMPACT_ATOMS: atom_id res chain seq x y z
N LEU A 1 -20.91 -10.33 -1.15
CA LEU A 1 -21.70 -10.83 -0.04
C LEU A 1 -22.99 -10.05 0.06
N ASP A 2 -24.17 -10.72 0.02
CA ASP A 2 -25.48 -10.07 0.00
C ASP A 2 -26.40 -10.51 1.18
N GLY A 3 -25.86 -11.24 2.15
CA GLY A 3 -26.60 -11.75 3.31
C GLY A 3 -26.00 -11.25 4.62
N THR A 4 -26.41 -11.86 5.74
CA THR A 4 -25.87 -11.60 7.06
C THR A 4 -24.84 -12.66 7.43
N VAL A 5 -23.71 -12.24 7.96
CA VAL A 5 -22.70 -13.10 8.60
C VAL A 5 -22.82 -12.91 10.11
N GLU A 6 -23.16 -13.97 10.81
CA GLU A 6 -23.19 -13.99 12.28
C GLU A 6 -21.74 -14.08 12.79
N GLY A 7 -21.22 -12.99 13.35
CA GLY A 7 -19.86 -12.86 13.85
C GLY A 7 -18.87 -12.32 12.80
N ASP A 8 -17.58 -12.63 12.94
CA ASP A 8 -16.50 -12.05 12.15
C ASP A 8 -16.45 -12.61 10.73
N LEU A 9 -16.11 -11.75 9.78
CA LEU A 9 -15.86 -12.11 8.38
C LEU A 9 -14.39 -11.87 8.00
N VAL A 10 -13.72 -12.93 7.58
CA VAL A 10 -12.37 -12.83 6.99
C VAL A 10 -12.41 -13.22 5.52
N VAL A 11 -12.05 -12.28 4.62
CA VAL A 11 -12.15 -12.49 3.17
C VAL A 11 -10.96 -11.91 2.41
N PHE A 12 -10.48 -12.66 1.42
CA PHE A 12 -9.40 -12.25 0.53
C PHE A 12 -9.80 -12.48 -0.93
N GLY A 13 -9.49 -11.50 -1.82
CA GLY A 13 -9.84 -11.63 -3.23
C GLY A 13 -9.38 -10.44 -4.07
N SER A 14 -9.56 -10.50 -5.38
CA SER A 14 -9.22 -9.35 -6.25
C SER A 14 -10.21 -8.20 -6.02
N THR A 15 -11.50 -8.50 -6.09
CA THR A 15 -12.59 -7.55 -5.79
C THR A 15 -13.47 -8.15 -4.71
N ILE A 16 -13.67 -7.41 -3.64
CA ILE A 16 -14.52 -7.78 -2.51
C ILE A 16 -15.61 -6.73 -2.41
N THR A 17 -16.87 -7.18 -2.41
CA THR A 17 -18.03 -6.31 -2.22
C THR A 17 -18.91 -6.88 -1.12
N ILE A 18 -19.12 -6.10 -0.07
CA ILE A 18 -19.97 -6.42 1.06
C ILE A 18 -21.24 -5.56 0.95
N ASN A 19 -22.36 -6.17 0.53
CA ASN A 19 -23.67 -5.49 0.44
C ASN A 19 -24.57 -5.80 1.63
N GLY A 20 -24.25 -6.87 2.35
CA GLY A 20 -25.03 -7.34 3.49
C GLY A 20 -24.52 -6.83 4.82
N THR A 21 -24.84 -7.56 5.90
CA THR A 21 -24.43 -7.22 7.26
C THR A 21 -23.38 -8.20 7.78
N VAL A 22 -22.35 -7.69 8.45
CA VAL A 22 -21.40 -8.45 9.26
C VAL A 22 -21.65 -8.05 10.71
N GLU A 23 -22.10 -9.01 11.55
CA GLU A 23 -22.45 -8.75 12.97
C GLU A 23 -21.22 -8.67 13.89
N GLY A 24 -20.02 -8.95 13.40
CA GLY A 24 -18.74 -8.81 14.09
C GLY A 24 -17.76 -7.99 13.26
N ASP A 25 -16.46 -8.32 13.40
CA ASP A 25 -15.36 -7.68 12.68
C ASP A 25 -15.33 -8.06 11.20
N LEU A 26 -14.99 -7.11 10.33
CA LEU A 26 -14.61 -7.36 8.96
C LEU A 26 -13.09 -7.30 8.78
N ILE A 27 -12.47 -8.38 8.32
CA ILE A 27 -11.08 -8.40 7.87
C ILE A 27 -11.07 -8.71 6.38
N ALA A 28 -10.76 -7.71 5.54
CA ALA A 28 -10.79 -7.87 4.09
C ALA A 28 -9.50 -7.36 3.43
N ALA A 29 -8.93 -8.14 2.49
CA ALA A 29 -7.81 -7.67 1.69
C ALA A 29 -7.94 -8.06 0.23
N GLY A 30 -7.79 -7.05 -0.66
CA GLY A 30 -7.96 -7.22 -2.10
C GLY A 30 -7.44 -6.05 -2.92
N GLN A 31 -7.50 -6.16 -4.24
CA GLN A 31 -7.21 -5.00 -5.09
C GLN A 31 -8.27 -3.90 -4.88
N THR A 32 -9.53 -4.30 -4.79
CA THR A 32 -10.67 -3.42 -4.48
C THR A 32 -11.48 -4.01 -3.35
N VAL A 33 -11.76 -3.21 -2.33
CA VAL A 33 -12.66 -3.56 -1.22
C VAL A 33 -13.76 -2.50 -1.15
N ILE A 34 -15.01 -2.92 -1.28
CA ILE A 34 -16.18 -2.04 -1.24
C ILE A 34 -17.10 -2.53 -0.12
N VAL A 35 -17.38 -1.68 0.86
CA VAL A 35 -18.27 -1.97 1.97
C VAL A 35 -19.53 -1.14 1.83
N ASN A 36 -20.51 -1.64 1.06
CA ASN A 36 -21.82 -0.99 0.86
C ASN A 36 -22.79 -1.23 2.02
N GLY A 37 -22.60 -2.36 2.71
CA GLY A 37 -23.49 -2.79 3.78
C GLY A 37 -23.07 -2.28 5.15
N ASN A 38 -23.45 -3.04 6.18
CA ASN A 38 -23.19 -2.70 7.58
C ASN A 38 -22.16 -3.66 8.19
N VAL A 39 -21.19 -3.13 8.91
CA VAL A 39 -20.31 -3.89 9.81
C VAL A 39 -20.61 -3.38 11.21
N GLU A 40 -21.02 -4.25 12.12
CA GLU A 40 -21.49 -3.82 13.45
C GLU A 40 -20.33 -3.48 14.39
N ASP A 41 -19.16 -4.13 14.22
CA ASP A 41 -17.94 -3.87 14.99
C ASP A 41 -16.87 -3.19 14.07
N ASP A 42 -15.61 -3.65 14.10
CA ASP A 42 -14.49 -3.03 13.41
C ASP A 42 -14.37 -3.46 11.94
N ALA A 43 -13.85 -2.57 11.10
CA ALA A 43 -13.41 -2.88 9.74
C ALA A 43 -11.90 -2.73 9.58
N ARG A 44 -11.20 -3.86 9.36
CA ARG A 44 -9.76 -3.91 9.06
C ARG A 44 -9.57 -4.27 7.60
N ILE A 45 -9.28 -3.26 6.78
CA ILE A 45 -9.27 -3.42 5.31
C ILE A 45 -7.94 -3.03 4.70
N ALA A 46 -7.50 -3.80 3.69
CA ALA A 46 -6.27 -3.49 2.96
C ALA A 46 -6.44 -3.69 1.45
N GLY A 47 -5.88 -2.75 0.65
CA GLY A 47 -5.99 -2.87 -0.80
C GLY A 47 -5.53 -1.67 -1.59
N PHE A 48 -5.72 -1.73 -2.91
CA PHE A 48 -5.42 -0.59 -3.75
C PHE A 48 -6.52 0.48 -3.66
N ALA A 49 -7.78 0.10 -3.83
CA ALA A 49 -8.95 0.97 -3.69
C ALA A 49 -9.85 0.45 -2.57
N LEU A 50 -10.04 1.26 -1.55
CA LEU A 50 -10.88 0.99 -0.38
C LEU A 50 -12.02 2.01 -0.40
N ASP A 51 -13.26 1.53 -0.48
CA ASP A 51 -14.46 2.33 -0.64
C ASP A 51 -15.48 1.93 0.42
N ILE A 52 -15.90 2.86 1.24
CA ILE A 52 -16.84 2.66 2.35
C ILE A 52 -18.07 3.56 2.15
N PRO A 53 -19.07 3.14 1.35
CA PRO A 53 -20.38 3.78 1.30
C PRO A 53 -21.28 3.43 2.48
N GLY A 54 -21.04 2.28 3.13
CA GLY A 54 -21.90 1.75 4.18
C GLY A 54 -21.55 2.24 5.59
N ALA A 55 -22.12 1.60 6.60
CA ALA A 55 -21.91 1.95 8.00
C ALA A 55 -20.93 0.99 8.68
N ILE A 56 -20.03 1.54 9.48
CA ILE A 56 -19.14 0.78 10.38
C ILE A 56 -19.48 1.20 11.80
N GLY A 57 -19.77 0.22 12.67
CA GLY A 57 -20.27 0.47 14.02
C GLY A 57 -19.19 0.95 14.99
N ASP A 58 -17.92 0.57 14.77
CA ASP A 58 -16.78 0.97 15.60
C ASP A 58 -15.63 1.46 14.72
N ASP A 59 -14.40 0.93 14.84
CA ASP A 59 -13.19 1.46 14.26
C ASP A 59 -12.96 1.02 12.79
N VAL A 60 -12.31 1.89 12.02
CA VAL A 60 -11.76 1.59 10.70
C VAL A 60 -10.24 1.60 10.72
N ILE A 61 -9.61 0.46 10.47
CA ILE A 61 -8.17 0.35 10.22
C ILE A 61 -7.97 0.04 8.73
N ALA A 62 -7.45 1.01 7.98
CA ALA A 62 -7.32 0.91 6.54
C ALA A 62 -5.87 1.13 6.08
N ALA A 63 -5.38 0.25 5.20
CA ALA A 63 -4.07 0.38 4.59
C ALA A 63 -4.14 0.19 3.07
N GLY A 64 -3.68 1.19 2.29
CA GLY A 64 -3.77 1.05 0.84
C GLY A 64 -3.40 2.29 0.03
N PHE A 65 -3.64 2.21 -1.29
CA PHE A 65 -3.36 3.36 -2.13
C PHE A 65 -4.39 4.47 -1.93
N SER A 66 -5.69 4.14 -1.90
CA SER A 66 -6.77 5.12 -1.73
C SER A 66 -7.83 4.60 -0.78
N LEU A 67 -8.21 5.42 0.19
CA LEU A 67 -9.41 5.24 1.02
C LEU A 67 -10.43 6.32 0.64
N GLU A 68 -11.68 5.91 0.43
CA GLU A 68 -12.84 6.78 0.27
C GLU A 68 -13.91 6.39 1.30
N ALA A 69 -14.13 7.22 2.31
CA ALA A 69 -15.28 7.14 3.21
C ALA A 69 -16.30 8.15 2.73
N ARG A 70 -17.43 7.67 2.18
CA ARG A 70 -18.39 8.50 1.44
C ARG A 70 -19.28 9.32 2.37
N ASP A 71 -19.94 10.32 1.81
CA ASP A 71 -20.84 11.22 2.54
C ASP A 71 -22.08 10.51 3.11
N GLU A 72 -22.54 9.44 2.46
CA GLU A 72 -23.63 8.61 2.96
C GLU A 72 -23.19 7.62 4.06
N SER A 73 -21.89 7.43 4.28
CA SER A 73 -21.37 6.48 5.29
C SER A 73 -21.33 7.08 6.69
N SER A 74 -21.29 6.21 7.68
CA SER A 74 -21.06 6.57 9.08
C SER A 74 -20.07 5.64 9.74
N ILE A 75 -19.16 6.19 10.54
CA ILE A 75 -18.16 5.45 11.28
C ILE A 75 -18.32 5.80 12.75
N GLY A 76 -18.64 4.78 13.58
CA GLY A 76 -18.99 4.96 14.99
C GLY A 76 -17.78 5.14 15.90
N GLY A 77 -16.60 4.72 15.49
CA GLY A 77 -15.33 4.83 16.20
C GLY A 77 -14.29 5.66 15.44
N ASP A 78 -13.03 5.25 15.57
CA ASP A 78 -11.86 5.93 15.04
C ASP A 78 -11.52 5.51 13.61
N ILE A 79 -10.82 6.36 12.88
CA ILE A 79 -10.15 6.00 11.62
C ILE A 79 -8.63 6.00 11.82
N LEU A 80 -7.99 4.86 11.54
CA LEU A 80 -6.55 4.75 11.35
C LEU A 80 -6.25 4.41 9.89
N PHE A 81 -5.69 5.35 9.14
CA PHE A 81 -5.32 5.17 7.74
C PHE A 81 -3.83 5.33 7.49
N ALA A 82 -3.26 4.39 6.75
CA ALA A 82 -1.90 4.50 6.21
C ALA A 82 -1.90 4.19 4.71
N GLY A 83 -1.53 5.18 3.87
CA GLY A 83 -1.60 4.97 2.43
C GLY A 83 -1.11 6.14 1.60
N TYR A 84 -1.56 6.20 0.34
CA TYR A 84 -1.20 7.30 -0.53
C TYR A 84 -2.17 8.48 -0.41
N GLN A 85 -3.48 8.22 -0.45
CA GLN A 85 -4.51 9.26 -0.33
C GLN A 85 -5.75 8.78 0.43
N ALA A 86 -6.43 9.71 1.11
CA ALA A 86 -7.73 9.51 1.73
C ALA A 86 -8.70 10.64 1.42
N LEU A 87 -9.95 10.29 1.10
CA LEU A 87 -11.10 11.20 1.03
C LEU A 87 -12.07 10.81 2.13
N LEU A 88 -12.23 11.67 3.14
CA LEU A 88 -13.07 11.43 4.30
C LEU A 88 -14.27 12.39 4.22
N ALA A 89 -15.37 11.88 3.67
CA ALA A 89 -16.62 12.62 3.53
C ALA A 89 -17.71 12.18 4.51
N SER A 90 -17.46 11.06 5.22
CA SER A 90 -18.39 10.45 6.19
C SER A 90 -18.55 11.27 7.47
N ALA A 91 -19.58 10.91 8.24
CA ALA A 91 -19.67 11.26 9.65
C ALA A 91 -18.85 10.26 10.48
N ILE A 92 -17.85 10.77 11.22
CA ILE A 92 -16.92 10.00 12.04
C ILE A 92 -17.10 10.44 13.49
N ALA A 93 -17.49 9.50 14.36
CA ALA A 93 -17.78 9.82 15.76
C ALA A 93 -16.51 9.85 16.63
N GLY A 94 -15.44 9.17 16.22
CA GLY A 94 -14.16 9.10 16.91
C GLY A 94 -13.08 10.01 16.33
N ASP A 95 -11.82 9.65 16.56
CA ASP A 95 -10.63 10.34 16.11
C ASP A 95 -10.21 9.92 14.70
N VAL A 96 -9.52 10.80 13.99
CA VAL A 96 -8.91 10.50 12.70
C VAL A 96 -7.39 10.56 12.80
N ASN A 97 -6.74 9.44 12.52
CA ASN A 97 -5.29 9.32 12.40
C ASN A 97 -4.94 8.88 10.98
N ALA A 98 -4.42 9.78 10.16
CA ALA A 98 -4.14 9.51 8.76
C ALA A 98 -2.70 9.87 8.37
N THR A 99 -2.01 8.93 7.71
CA THR A 99 -0.66 9.13 7.17
C THR A 99 -0.67 8.83 5.68
N GLY A 100 -0.20 9.81 4.87
CA GLY A 100 -0.17 9.64 3.42
C GLY A 100 0.49 10.79 2.66
N GLY A 101 0.19 10.89 1.37
CA GLY A 101 0.59 12.01 0.50
C GLY A 101 -0.50 13.07 0.37
N ALA A 102 -1.77 12.65 0.51
CA ALA A 102 -2.93 13.50 0.32
C ALA A 102 -4.09 13.06 1.22
N VAL A 103 -4.65 13.96 2.00
CA VAL A 103 -5.84 13.74 2.82
C VAL A 103 -6.82 14.87 2.61
N SER A 104 -8.05 14.54 2.25
CA SER A 104 -9.15 15.51 2.11
C SER A 104 -10.25 15.17 3.11
N ILE A 105 -10.63 16.13 3.95
CA ILE A 105 -11.72 16.02 4.91
C ILE A 105 -12.85 16.92 4.45
N THR A 106 -13.99 16.33 4.14
CA THR A 106 -15.18 17.03 3.67
C THR A 106 -16.41 16.76 4.54
N GLY A 107 -16.32 15.72 5.41
CA GLY A 107 -17.37 15.30 6.34
C GLY A 107 -17.24 15.91 7.74
N GLU A 108 -17.92 15.26 8.69
CA GLU A 108 -17.90 15.63 10.11
C GLU A 108 -17.00 14.68 10.91
N VAL A 109 -16.17 15.22 11.81
CA VAL A 109 -15.34 14.47 12.75
C VAL A 109 -15.62 14.99 14.16
N ASP A 110 -16.13 14.12 15.03
CA ASP A 110 -16.47 14.50 16.41
C ASP A 110 -15.23 14.53 17.33
N GLY A 111 -14.21 13.72 17.00
CA GLY A 111 -12.96 13.63 17.74
C GLY A 111 -11.86 14.54 17.24
N ASP A 112 -10.62 14.20 17.62
CA ASP A 112 -9.40 14.89 17.21
C ASP A 112 -8.92 14.38 15.84
N VAL A 113 -8.26 15.25 15.08
CA VAL A 113 -7.70 14.91 13.78
C VAL A 113 -6.18 15.05 13.80
N THR A 114 -5.48 13.95 13.56
CA THR A 114 -4.03 13.93 13.40
C THR A 114 -3.68 13.45 11.99
N VAL A 115 -3.00 14.31 11.22
CA VAL A 115 -2.65 14.01 9.81
C VAL A 115 -1.18 14.24 9.53
N ASP A 116 -0.52 13.24 8.95
CA ASP A 116 0.85 13.36 8.43
C ASP A 116 0.86 13.20 6.91
N VAL A 117 1.09 14.31 6.20
CA VAL A 117 1.06 14.39 4.72
C VAL A 117 2.35 15.00 4.17
N GLY A 118 3.49 14.50 4.64
CA GLY A 118 4.80 14.91 4.15
C GLY A 118 5.18 14.29 2.80
N GLY A 119 6.14 14.89 2.12
CA GLY A 119 6.84 14.29 0.97
C GLY A 119 6.30 14.59 -0.41
N MET A 120 5.15 15.25 -0.58
CA MET A 120 4.60 15.65 -1.89
C MET A 120 4.71 17.16 -2.11
N GLU A 121 4.80 17.57 -3.39
CA GLU A 121 4.77 18.98 -3.78
C GLU A 121 3.34 19.47 -3.98
N ARG A 122 3.13 20.78 -3.80
CA ARG A 122 1.80 21.39 -3.98
C ARG A 122 1.34 21.23 -5.43
N GLY A 123 0.13 20.68 -5.62
CA GLY A 123 -0.49 20.47 -6.93
C GLY A 123 -0.25 19.11 -7.54
N GLU A 124 0.56 18.26 -6.92
CA GLU A 124 0.59 16.84 -7.28
C GLU A 124 -0.73 16.17 -6.87
N THR A 125 -1.21 15.27 -7.70
CA THR A 125 -2.41 14.49 -7.41
C THR A 125 -2.08 12.99 -7.45
N VAL A 126 -2.28 12.33 -8.56
CA VAL A 126 -1.98 10.90 -8.70
C VAL A 126 -0.56 10.69 -9.24
N PRO A 127 0.25 9.77 -8.67
CA PRO A 127 1.59 9.52 -9.19
C PRO A 127 1.58 9.15 -10.68
N PRO A 128 2.58 9.58 -11.46
CA PRO A 128 2.63 9.32 -12.90
C PRO A 128 2.59 7.83 -13.28
N PHE A 129 3.09 6.93 -12.42
CA PHE A 129 3.08 5.49 -12.69
C PHE A 129 1.67 4.89 -12.76
N TYR A 130 0.68 5.54 -12.16
CA TYR A 130 -0.71 5.08 -12.17
C TYR A 130 -1.25 4.90 -13.59
N THR A 131 -0.87 5.78 -14.51
CA THR A 131 -1.34 5.75 -15.91
C THR A 131 -0.74 4.61 -16.72
N PHE A 132 0.33 3.96 -16.24
CA PHE A 132 1.02 2.89 -16.95
C PHE A 132 0.58 1.48 -16.52
N ILE A 133 -0.23 1.37 -15.46
CA ILE A 133 -0.72 0.07 -14.97
C ILE A 133 -2.13 -0.17 -15.50
N PRO A 134 -2.34 -1.12 -16.42
CA PRO A 134 -3.67 -1.42 -16.94
C PRO A 134 -4.56 -2.06 -15.87
N ASN A 135 -5.86 -1.79 -15.95
CA ASN A 135 -6.90 -2.38 -15.09
C ASN A 135 -6.80 -2.03 -13.60
N LEU A 136 -6.20 -0.89 -13.24
CA LEU A 136 -6.33 -0.40 -11.88
C LEU A 136 -7.76 0.11 -11.62
N PRO A 137 -8.27 -0.08 -10.40
CA PRO A 137 -9.55 0.50 -9.99
C PRO A 137 -9.53 2.03 -10.09
N ALA A 138 -10.68 2.61 -10.42
CA ALA A 138 -10.84 4.05 -10.32
C ALA A 138 -10.78 4.48 -8.85
N VAL A 139 -10.09 5.58 -8.57
CA VAL A 139 -9.99 6.19 -7.24
C VAL A 139 -10.27 7.69 -7.36
N PRO A 140 -10.76 8.34 -6.29
CA PRO A 140 -10.94 9.78 -6.28
C PRO A 140 -9.61 10.52 -6.51
N SER A 141 -9.70 11.75 -7.03
CA SER A 141 -8.53 12.61 -7.14
C SER A 141 -8.45 13.50 -5.91
N VAL A 142 -7.45 13.26 -5.06
CA VAL A 142 -7.22 14.02 -3.83
C VAL A 142 -5.99 14.92 -4.02
N PRO A 143 -6.10 16.24 -3.79
CA PRO A 143 -4.95 17.14 -3.88
C PRO A 143 -3.88 16.80 -2.83
N ALA A 144 -2.60 16.95 -3.20
CA ALA A 144 -1.48 16.71 -2.30
C ALA A 144 -1.53 17.57 -1.03
N GLY A 145 -1.16 16.98 0.09
CA GLY A 145 -1.23 17.62 1.39
C GLY A 145 -2.58 17.45 2.08
N LEU A 146 -2.86 18.30 3.05
CA LEU A 146 -4.15 18.35 3.74
C LEU A 146 -5.08 19.36 3.08
N THR A 147 -6.29 18.93 2.77
CA THR A 147 -7.39 19.80 2.28
C THR A 147 -8.58 19.65 3.20
N ILE A 148 -9.15 20.75 3.65
CA ILE A 148 -10.37 20.76 4.47
C ILE A 148 -11.42 21.60 3.73
N ALA A 149 -12.59 21.01 3.49
CA ALA A 149 -13.68 21.71 2.80
C ALA A 149 -14.37 22.73 3.72
N GLU A 150 -14.97 23.77 3.13
CA GLU A 150 -15.74 24.77 3.87
C GLU A 150 -16.95 24.19 4.62
N GLY A 151 -17.48 23.05 4.14
CA GLY A 151 -18.60 22.34 4.75
C GLY A 151 -18.20 21.29 5.79
N ALA A 152 -16.92 21.00 5.97
CA ALA A 152 -16.44 20.07 6.95
C ALA A 152 -16.62 20.60 8.38
N GLN A 153 -16.68 19.69 9.37
CA GLN A 153 -16.70 20.06 10.78
C GLN A 153 -15.76 19.15 11.56
N ILE A 154 -14.83 19.73 12.31
CA ILE A 154 -13.93 19.03 13.24
C ILE A 154 -14.22 19.60 14.62
N ARG A 155 -14.80 18.78 15.52
CA ARG A 155 -15.18 19.23 16.85
C ARG A 155 -14.00 19.21 17.84
N GLY A 156 -13.03 18.33 17.60
CA GLY A 156 -11.79 18.24 18.36
C GLY A 156 -10.70 19.18 17.88
N ASP A 157 -9.46 18.88 18.26
CA ASP A 157 -8.24 19.56 17.84
C ASP A 157 -7.78 19.04 16.45
N LEU A 158 -7.17 19.88 15.64
CA LEU A 158 -6.52 19.52 14.38
C LEU A 158 -5.01 19.65 14.51
N THR A 159 -4.29 18.54 14.48
CA THR A 159 -2.82 18.51 14.42
C THR A 159 -2.37 17.93 13.09
N TYR A 160 -1.55 18.65 12.34
CA TYR A 160 -1.05 18.10 11.08
C TYR A 160 0.39 18.44 10.78
N THR A 161 1.08 17.50 10.13
CA THR A 161 2.43 17.66 9.61
C THR A 161 2.38 17.65 8.09
N ALA A 162 2.87 18.72 7.44
CA ALA A 162 2.86 18.84 5.98
C ALA A 162 4.05 19.67 5.46
N ASN A 163 4.34 19.58 4.15
CA ASN A 163 5.36 20.42 3.51
C ASN A 163 4.96 21.90 3.46
N PHE A 164 3.67 22.17 3.42
CA PHE A 164 3.09 23.53 3.36
C PHE A 164 1.83 23.58 4.22
N GLU A 165 1.55 24.75 4.72
CA GLU A 165 0.36 25.01 5.53
C GLU A 165 -0.92 24.83 4.70
N ALA A 166 -1.87 24.09 5.26
CA ALA A 166 -3.20 23.89 4.66
C ALA A 166 -4.04 25.16 4.80
N ASP A 167 -4.90 25.40 3.81
CA ASP A 167 -5.94 26.43 3.94
C ASP A 167 -7.10 25.83 4.76
N VAL A 168 -7.20 26.24 6.02
CA VAL A 168 -8.25 25.78 6.94
C VAL A 168 -9.31 26.86 7.02
N PRO A 169 -10.53 26.60 6.49
CA PRO A 169 -11.59 27.61 6.50
C PRO A 169 -11.99 27.96 7.94
N GLY A 170 -12.27 29.24 8.18
CA GLY A 170 -12.61 29.70 9.51
C GLY A 170 -13.91 29.09 10.06
N GLY A 171 -13.84 28.56 11.29
CA GLY A 171 -15.01 27.95 11.97
C GLY A 171 -15.26 26.49 11.67
N VAL A 172 -14.43 25.84 10.84
CA VAL A 172 -14.50 24.41 10.55
C VAL A 172 -13.93 23.57 11.71
N VAL A 173 -12.88 24.05 12.38
CA VAL A 173 -12.26 23.43 13.54
C VAL A 173 -12.74 24.15 14.81
N ALA A 174 -13.38 23.40 15.71
CA ALA A 174 -13.85 23.96 16.99
C ALA A 174 -12.74 24.03 18.04
N GLY A 175 -11.78 23.10 17.99
CA GLY A 175 -10.62 23.05 18.84
C GLY A 175 -9.45 23.90 18.33
N ARG A 176 -8.22 23.51 18.68
CA ARG A 176 -6.98 24.17 18.23
C ARG A 176 -6.52 23.59 16.91
N THR A 177 -5.83 24.41 16.13
CA THR A 177 -5.14 23.97 14.93
C THR A 177 -3.64 24.14 15.11
N ASP A 178 -2.92 23.01 15.09
CA ASP A 178 -1.47 22.95 15.23
C ASP A 178 -0.82 22.44 13.93
N PHE A 179 -0.06 23.31 13.27
CA PHE A 179 0.70 22.97 12.06
C PHE A 179 2.17 22.70 12.40
N ASN A 180 2.64 21.53 12.00
CA ASN A 180 4.03 21.13 12.04
C ASN A 180 4.59 21.06 10.62
N ARG A 181 5.65 21.81 10.34
CA ARG A 181 6.30 21.70 9.02
C ARG A 181 7.05 20.37 8.92
N TYR A 182 6.74 19.62 7.88
CA TYR A 182 7.51 18.42 7.54
C TYR A 182 8.96 18.81 7.25
N VAL A 183 9.86 18.31 8.03
CA VAL A 183 11.30 18.41 7.81
C VAL A 183 11.75 16.99 7.42
N PRO A 184 12.19 16.76 6.17
CA PRO A 184 12.75 15.46 5.80
C PRO A 184 13.88 15.16 6.79
N GLU A 185 13.72 14.11 7.58
CA GLU A 185 14.83 13.62 8.39
C GLU A 185 15.96 13.26 7.43
N ALA A 186 17.03 14.05 7.43
CA ALA A 186 18.23 13.66 6.70
C ALA A 186 18.55 12.24 7.19
N PRO A 187 18.77 11.27 6.27
CA PRO A 187 19.10 9.93 6.71
C PRO A 187 20.22 10.07 7.75
N GLU A 188 19.91 9.82 9.02
CA GLU A 188 21.00 9.64 10.00
C GLU A 188 21.86 8.54 9.38
N GLU A 189 23.02 8.92 8.85
CA GLU A 189 24.09 7.97 8.57
C GLU A 189 24.55 7.41 9.93
N LYS A 190 23.66 6.65 10.58
CA LYS A 190 24.13 5.67 11.57
C LYS A 190 25.11 4.82 10.79
N PRO A 191 26.42 4.86 11.11
CA PRO A 191 27.37 3.96 10.46
C PRO A 191 26.77 2.57 10.60
N ALA A 192 26.31 2.01 9.47
CA ALA A 192 25.68 0.69 9.49
C ALA A 192 26.65 -0.22 10.23
N PRO A 193 26.24 -0.87 11.33
CA PRO A 193 27.13 -1.73 12.08
C PRO A 193 27.78 -2.66 11.05
N SER A 194 29.11 -2.63 10.99
CA SER A 194 29.86 -3.40 10.00
C SER A 194 29.39 -4.85 10.12
N PRO A 195 28.86 -5.44 9.05
CA PRO A 195 28.20 -6.73 9.15
C PRO A 195 29.18 -7.74 9.72
N SER A 196 28.77 -8.47 10.75
CA SER A 196 29.60 -9.48 11.39
C SER A 196 30.15 -10.46 10.33
N PRO A 197 31.30 -11.09 10.55
CA PRO A 197 31.83 -12.08 9.61
C PRO A 197 30.80 -13.14 9.22
N ALA A 198 29.96 -13.57 10.16
CA ALA A 198 28.86 -14.49 9.91
C ALA A 198 27.78 -13.91 8.99
N ALA A 199 27.41 -12.64 9.16
CA ALA A 199 26.44 -11.99 8.29
C ALA A 199 27.00 -11.75 6.87
N ARG A 200 28.32 -11.50 6.74
CA ARG A 200 29.00 -11.42 5.43
C ARG A 200 29.01 -12.77 4.73
N ALA A 201 29.33 -13.85 5.46
CA ALA A 201 29.28 -15.21 4.92
C ALA A 201 27.87 -15.61 4.49
N ALA A 202 26.85 -15.31 5.31
CA ALA A 202 25.45 -15.59 4.99
C ALA A 202 24.98 -14.83 3.74
N ARG A 203 25.31 -13.55 3.60
CA ARG A 203 24.99 -12.76 2.40
C ARG A 203 25.73 -13.26 1.15
N TRP A 204 26.96 -13.70 1.31
CA TRP A 204 27.73 -14.30 0.22
C TRP A 204 27.10 -15.63 -0.22
N SER A 205 26.78 -16.52 0.71
CA SER A 205 26.12 -17.80 0.43
C SER A 205 24.75 -17.60 -0.22
N PHE A 206 23.95 -16.62 0.25
CA PHE A 206 22.66 -16.29 -0.35
C PHE A 206 22.80 -15.81 -1.80
N ARG A 207 23.79 -14.95 -2.10
CA ARG A 207 24.07 -14.54 -3.48
C ARG A 207 24.51 -15.69 -4.37
N GLN A 208 25.30 -16.64 -3.85
CA GLN A 208 25.68 -17.82 -4.63
C GLN A 208 24.49 -18.73 -4.90
N LEU A 209 23.61 -18.92 -3.91
CA LEU A 209 22.37 -19.68 -4.08
C LEU A 209 21.45 -19.00 -5.12
N GLN A 210 21.32 -17.70 -5.06
CA GLN A 210 20.53 -16.92 -6.02
C GLN A 210 21.09 -17.06 -7.45
N ARG A 211 22.41 -16.99 -7.62
CA ARG A 211 23.07 -17.23 -8.92
C ARG A 211 22.82 -18.66 -9.42
N LEU A 212 22.95 -19.66 -8.54
CA LEU A 212 22.69 -21.05 -8.89
C LEU A 212 21.25 -21.25 -9.39
N ILE A 213 20.27 -20.69 -8.66
CA ILE A 213 18.86 -20.76 -9.06
C ILE A 213 18.66 -20.09 -10.43
N THR A 214 19.26 -18.92 -10.63
CA THR A 214 19.18 -18.21 -11.93
C THR A 214 19.76 -19.04 -13.07
N PHE A 215 20.93 -19.65 -12.88
CA PHE A 215 21.53 -20.51 -13.89
C PHE A 215 20.70 -21.78 -14.16
N LEU A 216 20.12 -22.39 -13.15
CA LEU A 216 19.21 -23.53 -13.31
C LEU A 216 17.94 -23.14 -14.07
N LEU A 217 17.35 -21.98 -13.77
CA LEU A 217 16.18 -21.50 -14.50
C LEU A 217 16.50 -21.16 -15.96
N VAL A 218 17.61 -20.48 -16.21
CA VAL A 218 18.07 -20.19 -17.59
C VAL A 218 18.38 -21.49 -18.33
N GLY A 219 19.07 -22.44 -17.69
CA GLY A 219 19.34 -23.75 -18.28
C GLY A 219 18.07 -24.54 -18.60
N PHE A 220 17.10 -24.56 -17.69
CA PHE A 220 15.79 -25.17 -17.91
C PHE A 220 15.01 -24.48 -19.03
N LEU A 221 15.00 -23.14 -19.04
CA LEU A 221 14.34 -22.35 -20.08
C LEU A 221 14.96 -22.60 -21.47
N THR A 222 16.29 -22.69 -21.56
CA THR A 222 16.97 -23.01 -22.83
C THR A 222 16.69 -24.44 -23.28
N MET A 223 16.62 -25.40 -22.37
CA MET A 223 16.20 -26.76 -22.71
C MET A 223 14.77 -26.82 -23.25
N TRP A 224 13.89 -25.99 -22.70
CA TRP A 224 12.49 -25.94 -23.11
C TRP A 224 12.28 -25.16 -24.42
N LEU A 225 12.99 -24.04 -24.61
CA LEU A 225 12.84 -23.18 -25.80
C LEU A 225 13.55 -23.73 -27.04
N VAL A 226 14.70 -24.40 -26.87
CA VAL A 226 15.56 -24.83 -27.98
C VAL A 226 16.03 -26.30 -27.79
N PRO A 227 15.09 -27.26 -27.76
CA PRO A 227 15.38 -28.64 -27.40
C PRO A 227 16.37 -29.34 -28.35
N ASP A 228 16.33 -28.99 -29.64
CA ASP A 228 17.23 -29.63 -30.61
C ASP A 228 18.69 -29.16 -30.51
N TRP A 229 18.90 -27.91 -30.11
CA TRP A 229 20.23 -27.36 -29.88
C TRP A 229 20.85 -27.94 -28.61
N THR A 230 20.08 -28.04 -27.54
CA THR A 230 20.55 -28.65 -26.27
C THR A 230 20.87 -30.10 -26.42
N ARG A 231 20.10 -30.88 -27.19
CA ARG A 231 20.42 -32.28 -27.52
C ARG A 231 21.71 -32.43 -28.34
N LYS A 232 21.97 -31.54 -29.29
CA LYS A 232 23.21 -31.50 -30.08
C LYS A 232 24.45 -31.18 -29.19
N LEU A 233 24.30 -30.23 -28.27
CA LEU A 233 25.34 -29.91 -27.29
C LEU A 233 25.65 -31.10 -26.38
N ALA A 234 24.63 -31.77 -25.83
CA ALA A 234 24.81 -32.94 -24.98
C ALA A 234 25.57 -34.07 -25.69
N ARG A 235 25.22 -34.36 -26.95
CA ARG A 235 25.96 -35.36 -27.77
C ARG A 235 27.41 -34.97 -28.03
N ASN A 236 27.71 -33.69 -28.26
CA ASN A 236 29.07 -33.21 -28.44
C ASN A 236 29.91 -33.36 -27.17
N VAL A 237 29.33 -33.18 -25.99
CA VAL A 237 30.01 -33.38 -24.70
C VAL A 237 30.32 -34.87 -24.48
N GLU A 238 29.39 -35.76 -24.85
CA GLU A 238 29.61 -37.23 -24.75
C GLU A 238 30.69 -37.72 -25.71
N THR A 239 30.75 -37.19 -26.92
CA THR A 239 31.69 -37.67 -27.95
C THR A 239 33.07 -37.01 -27.88
N GLN A 240 33.17 -35.80 -27.36
CA GLN A 240 34.44 -35.03 -27.28
C GLN A 240 34.53 -34.26 -25.93
N PRO A 241 34.77 -34.97 -24.81
CA PRO A 241 34.69 -34.33 -23.48
C PRO A 241 35.79 -33.28 -23.24
N LEU A 242 37.01 -33.48 -23.70
CA LEU A 242 38.13 -32.56 -23.48
C LEU A 242 37.98 -31.19 -24.25
N PRO A 243 37.63 -31.17 -25.54
CA PRO A 243 37.34 -29.92 -26.23
C PRO A 243 36.15 -29.17 -25.66
N SER A 244 35.12 -29.89 -25.23
CA SER A 244 33.90 -29.29 -24.64
C SER A 244 34.20 -28.60 -23.32
N LEU A 245 35.06 -29.16 -22.48
CA LEU A 245 35.55 -28.55 -21.23
C LEU A 245 36.33 -27.24 -21.52
N GLY A 246 37.18 -27.24 -22.53
CA GLY A 246 37.94 -26.06 -22.95
C GLY A 246 37.04 -24.89 -23.37
N TRP A 247 36.02 -25.15 -24.19
CA TRP A 247 35.04 -24.14 -24.58
C TRP A 247 34.19 -23.67 -23.42
N GLY A 248 33.85 -24.54 -22.45
CA GLY A 248 33.13 -24.17 -21.24
C GLY A 248 33.93 -23.17 -20.37
N VAL A 249 35.24 -23.39 -20.20
CA VAL A 249 36.14 -22.49 -19.46
C VAL A 249 36.24 -21.13 -20.16
N VAL A 250 36.39 -21.13 -21.50
CA VAL A 250 36.42 -19.90 -22.28
C VAL A 250 35.12 -19.10 -22.15
N ALA A 251 33.97 -19.77 -22.20
CA ALA A 251 32.69 -19.13 -22.02
C ALA A 251 32.54 -18.49 -20.61
N ILE A 252 32.97 -19.19 -19.56
CA ILE A 252 32.97 -18.64 -18.20
C ILE A 252 33.89 -17.41 -18.11
N ALA A 253 35.07 -17.45 -18.71
CA ALA A 253 36.02 -16.33 -18.68
C ALA A 253 35.54 -15.08 -19.45
N VAL A 254 34.69 -15.26 -20.46
CA VAL A 254 34.15 -14.16 -21.28
C VAL A 254 32.90 -13.54 -20.63
N PHE A 255 32.13 -14.31 -19.85
CA PHE A 255 30.83 -13.87 -19.27
C PHE A 255 30.85 -13.70 -17.74
N ALA A 256 31.97 -13.89 -17.05
CA ALA A 256 32.17 -13.63 -15.62
C ALA A 256 32.71 -12.24 -15.35
#